data_033c05f0fc5de64ecda705d30176dfd2
#
_entry.id   033c05f0fc5de64ecda705d30176dfd2
#
_cell.length_a   1.000
_cell.length_b   1.000
_cell.length_c   1.000
_cell.angle_alpha   90.00
_cell.angle_beta   90.00
_cell.angle_gamma   90.00
#
_symmetry.space_group_name_H-M   'P 1'
#
loop_
_entity.id
_entity.type
_entity.pdbx_description
1 polymer ?
#
loop_
_entity_poly.entity_id
_entity_poly.type
_entity_poly.pdbx_seq_one_letter_code
_entity_poly.pdbx_strand_id
1 'polypeptide(L)'
;MKFEERSMKTTMLPEEPDAKSPAGADIRFLLDGKTGNMIHSTVPPHQTNRATVHATVSEFWYVLEGHGEIWRDDGKESSITVLVPGTSIDIPVGTAFQYRNVSDAELKFICIAMPPWPGDSEATYVKGIWQPTI
;
A
#
# COMPACT_ATOMS: atom_id res chain seq x y z
N MET A 1 32.89 19.98 12.14
CA MET A 1 31.59 19.40 11.67
C MET A 1 30.98 18.55 12.77
N LYS A 2 29.75 18.81 13.05
CA LYS A 2 29.03 18.08 14.10
C LYS A 2 28.10 17.08 13.43
N PHE A 3 28.19 15.80 13.78
CA PHE A 3 27.28 14.78 13.29
C PHE A 3 26.12 14.66 14.26
N GLU A 4 24.92 14.60 13.70
CA GLU A 4 23.75 14.25 14.50
C GLU A 4 23.82 12.78 14.90
N GLU A 5 23.36 12.52 16.12
CA GLU A 5 23.22 11.17 16.60
C GLU A 5 22.15 10.46 15.77
N ARG A 6 22.48 9.28 15.27
CA ARG A 6 21.55 8.48 14.45
C ARG A 6 21.23 7.18 15.16
N SER A 7 19.95 6.88 15.21
CA SER A 7 19.48 5.56 15.63
C SER A 7 19.32 4.67 14.42
N MET A 8 20.00 3.55 14.42
CA MET A 8 19.74 2.48 13.45
C MET A 8 18.63 1.60 13.99
N LYS A 9 17.71 1.18 13.13
CA LYS A 9 16.55 0.40 13.52
C LYS A 9 16.56 -0.94 12.81
N THR A 10 16.15 -1.96 13.53
CA THR A 10 15.90 -3.29 12.99
C THR A 10 14.56 -3.76 13.52
N THR A 11 13.72 -4.28 12.63
CA THR A 11 12.41 -4.81 13.03
C THR A 11 12.20 -6.21 12.46
N MET A 12 11.32 -6.93 13.10
CA MET A 12 10.81 -8.21 12.59
C MET A 12 9.35 -8.04 12.20
N LEU A 13 8.89 -8.85 11.26
CA LEU A 13 7.48 -8.84 10.87
C LEU A 13 6.61 -9.20 12.08
N PRO A 14 5.70 -8.32 12.51
CA PRO A 14 4.79 -8.64 13.61
C PRO A 14 3.87 -9.81 13.25
N GLU A 15 3.52 -10.62 14.24
CA GLU A 15 2.55 -11.71 14.02
C GLU A 15 1.15 -11.17 13.73
N GLU A 16 0.75 -10.11 14.44
CA GLU A 16 -0.56 -9.51 14.30
C GLU A 16 -0.49 -8.17 13.57
N PRO A 17 -1.52 -7.79 12.82
CA PRO A 17 -1.58 -6.47 12.20
C PRO A 17 -1.57 -5.36 13.24
N ASP A 18 -0.88 -4.26 12.93
CA ASP A 18 -0.84 -3.05 13.76
C ASP A 18 -2.00 -2.11 13.45
N ALA A 19 -2.53 -2.13 12.22
CA ALA A 19 -3.54 -1.20 11.76
C ALA A 19 -4.22 -1.70 10.49
N LYS A 20 -5.24 -0.97 10.05
CA LYS A 20 -5.79 -1.09 8.70
C LYS A 20 -5.44 0.15 7.89
N SER A 21 -5.11 -0.04 6.61
CA SER A 21 -4.95 1.09 5.70
C SER A 21 -6.32 1.72 5.41
N PRO A 22 -6.36 2.97 4.90
CA PRO A 22 -7.63 3.56 4.47
C PRO A 22 -8.39 2.69 3.47
N ALA A 23 -7.69 2.01 2.58
CA ALA A 23 -8.30 1.10 1.61
C ALA A 23 -8.80 -0.20 2.25
N GLY A 24 -8.32 -0.56 3.44
CA GLY A 24 -8.80 -1.71 4.21
C GLY A 24 -7.88 -2.91 4.28
N ALA A 25 -6.63 -2.79 3.86
CA ALA A 25 -5.65 -3.86 4.02
C ALA A 25 -5.16 -3.95 5.47
N ASP A 26 -4.78 -5.15 5.89
CA ASP A 26 -4.14 -5.36 7.19
C ASP A 26 -2.66 -4.94 7.08
N ILE A 27 -2.27 -3.99 7.92
CA ILE A 27 -0.95 -3.36 7.87
C ILE A 27 -0.10 -3.80 9.06
N ARG A 28 1.14 -4.19 8.77
CA ARG A 28 2.17 -4.43 9.77
C ARG A 28 3.30 -3.43 9.56
N PHE A 29 3.67 -2.71 10.61
CA PHE A 29 4.72 -1.69 10.53
C PHE A 29 6.09 -2.36 10.50
N LEU A 30 6.94 -1.93 9.58
CA LEU A 30 8.31 -2.42 9.49
C LEU A 30 9.29 -1.31 9.89
N LEU A 31 9.50 -0.32 9.04
CA LEU A 31 10.45 0.76 9.32
C LEU A 31 9.80 2.11 9.08
N ASP A 32 10.16 3.06 9.95
CA ASP A 32 9.69 4.43 9.89
C ASP A 32 10.89 5.36 9.96
N GLY A 33 11.02 6.26 9.00
CA GLY A 33 12.14 7.19 8.90
C GLY A 33 11.69 8.56 8.43
N LYS A 34 12.66 9.48 8.29
CA LYS A 34 12.40 10.88 7.90
C LYS A 34 11.96 11.05 6.45
N THR A 35 12.38 10.16 5.56
CA THR A 35 12.11 10.27 4.12
C THR A 35 11.09 9.28 3.60
N GLY A 36 10.71 8.31 4.40
CA GLY A 36 9.74 7.32 4.02
C GLY A 36 9.48 6.32 5.12
N ASN A 37 8.48 5.49 4.92
CA ASN A 37 8.24 4.35 5.80
C ASN A 37 7.89 3.10 5.00
N MET A 38 8.13 1.96 5.62
CA MET A 38 7.93 0.65 5.02
C MET A 38 6.91 -0.12 5.84
N ILE A 39 5.92 -0.68 5.15
CA ILE A 39 4.90 -1.52 5.76
C ILE A 39 4.74 -2.82 4.96
N HIS A 40 4.21 -3.82 5.63
CA HIS A 40 3.79 -5.08 5.03
C HIS A 40 2.26 -5.09 5.03
N SER A 41 1.68 -5.30 3.86
CA SER A 41 0.22 -5.31 3.68
C SER A 41 -0.26 -6.71 3.36
N THR A 42 -1.40 -7.08 3.94
CA THR A 42 -2.11 -8.32 3.65
C THR A 42 -3.54 -8.01 3.25
N VAL A 43 -3.97 -8.60 2.14
CA VAL A 43 -5.36 -8.55 1.69
C VAL A 43 -5.93 -9.96 1.77
N PRO A 44 -6.96 -10.17 2.60
CA PRO A 44 -7.58 -11.49 2.72
C PRO A 44 -8.13 -12.01 1.39
N PRO A 45 -8.33 -13.34 1.27
CA PRO A 45 -8.90 -13.93 0.06
C PRO A 45 -10.21 -13.24 -0.36
N HIS A 46 -10.34 -13.00 -1.66
CA HIS A 46 -11.55 -12.45 -2.31
C HIS A 46 -11.98 -11.06 -1.83
N GLN A 47 -11.14 -10.36 -1.05
CA GLN A 47 -11.45 -9.01 -0.61
C GLN A 47 -11.17 -8.00 -1.72
N THR A 48 -12.12 -7.10 -1.96
CA THR A 48 -11.96 -5.93 -2.80
C THR A 48 -11.90 -4.69 -1.90
N ASN A 49 -10.81 -3.95 -1.99
CA ASN A 49 -10.56 -2.78 -1.16
C ASN A 49 -11.29 -1.55 -1.70
N ARG A 50 -11.31 -0.50 -0.90
CA ARG A 50 -11.89 0.78 -1.31
C ARG A 50 -10.92 1.54 -2.19
N ALA A 51 -11.43 2.24 -3.19
CA ALA A 51 -10.61 3.11 -4.02
C ALA A 51 -10.26 4.39 -3.29
N THR A 52 -8.99 4.79 -3.37
CA THR A 52 -8.47 5.99 -2.71
C THR A 52 -7.55 6.77 -3.65
N VAL A 53 -7.29 8.03 -3.27
CA VAL A 53 -6.27 8.88 -3.87
C VAL A 53 -5.48 9.53 -2.73
N HIS A 54 -4.16 9.62 -2.89
CA HIS A 54 -3.28 10.26 -1.90
C HIS A 54 -2.96 11.69 -2.29
N ALA A 55 -2.99 12.60 -1.32
CA ALA A 55 -2.77 14.02 -1.56
C ALA A 55 -1.29 14.38 -1.77
N THR A 56 -0.37 13.77 -1.00
CA THR A 56 1.05 14.15 -0.98
C THR A 56 2.02 12.96 -0.99
N VAL A 57 1.54 11.75 -0.75
CA VAL A 57 2.38 10.54 -0.63
C VAL A 57 2.35 9.77 -1.94
N SER A 58 3.54 9.39 -2.42
CA SER A 58 3.69 8.36 -3.46
C SER A 58 4.10 7.05 -2.82
N GLU A 59 3.86 5.94 -3.52
CA GLU A 59 4.17 4.61 -3.01
C GLU A 59 4.89 3.77 -4.04
N PHE A 60 5.76 2.87 -3.53
CA PHE A 60 6.29 1.72 -4.28
C PHE A 60 5.84 0.45 -3.60
N TRP A 61 5.39 -0.52 -4.38
CA TRP A 61 4.99 -1.82 -3.89
C TRP A 61 5.86 -2.92 -4.47
N TYR A 62 6.07 -3.97 -3.70
CA TYR A 62 6.67 -5.22 -4.17
C TYR A 62 5.83 -6.39 -3.66
N VAL A 63 5.29 -7.20 -4.58
CA VAL A 63 4.41 -8.30 -4.24
C VAL A 63 5.23 -9.51 -3.80
N LEU A 64 4.89 -10.06 -2.63
CA LEU A 64 5.55 -11.20 -2.01
C LEU A 64 4.83 -12.50 -2.30
N GLU A 65 3.51 -12.52 -2.12
CA GLU A 65 2.68 -13.73 -2.24
C GLU A 65 1.31 -13.38 -2.79
N GLY A 66 0.65 -14.37 -3.37
CA GLY A 66 -0.74 -14.27 -3.75
C GLY A 66 -0.95 -13.86 -5.19
N HIS A 67 -2.19 -13.54 -5.49
CA HIS A 67 -2.62 -13.14 -6.83
C HIS A 67 -3.74 -12.12 -6.69
N GLY A 68 -3.51 -10.93 -7.20
CA GLY A 68 -4.50 -9.85 -7.16
C GLY A 68 -4.46 -9.01 -8.40
N GLU A 69 -5.19 -7.91 -8.34
CA GLU A 69 -5.23 -6.90 -9.40
C GLU A 69 -5.24 -5.52 -8.78
N ILE A 70 -4.61 -4.57 -9.45
CA ILE A 70 -4.70 -3.15 -9.10
C ILE A 70 -5.13 -2.34 -10.31
N TRP A 71 -6.15 -1.51 -10.11
CA TRP A 71 -6.53 -0.45 -11.02
C TRP A 71 -5.86 0.84 -10.59
N ARG A 72 -5.24 1.56 -11.53
CA ARG A 72 -4.64 2.89 -11.29
C ARG A 72 -5.11 3.85 -12.38
N ASP A 73 -5.44 5.07 -11.98
CA ASP A 73 -5.90 6.13 -12.87
C ASP A 73 -5.25 7.45 -12.46
N ASP A 74 -4.40 8.01 -13.33
CA ASP A 74 -3.69 9.27 -13.08
C ASP A 74 -4.40 10.49 -13.72
N GLY A 75 -5.60 10.29 -14.25
CA GLY A 75 -6.37 11.32 -14.93
C GLY A 75 -6.10 11.42 -16.43
N LYS A 76 -5.06 10.75 -16.94
CA LYS A 76 -4.72 10.68 -18.36
C LYS A 76 -4.81 9.25 -18.88
N GLU A 77 -4.32 8.32 -18.08
CA GLU A 77 -4.32 6.90 -18.39
C GLU A 77 -4.93 6.13 -17.22
N SER A 78 -5.60 5.04 -17.55
CA SER A 78 -6.02 4.07 -16.55
C SER A 78 -5.63 2.67 -16.99
N SER A 79 -5.30 1.82 -16.04
CA SER A 79 -4.88 0.46 -16.35
C SER A 79 -5.20 -0.47 -15.19
N ILE A 80 -5.32 -1.75 -15.50
CA ILE A 80 -5.39 -2.83 -14.52
C ILE A 80 -4.13 -3.66 -14.67
N THR A 81 -3.41 -3.83 -13.57
CA THR A 81 -2.18 -4.63 -13.52
C THR A 81 -2.39 -5.84 -12.64
N VAL A 82 -1.95 -7.00 -13.11
CA VAL A 82 -1.98 -8.23 -12.32
C VAL A 82 -0.86 -8.17 -11.28
N LEU A 83 -1.21 -8.51 -10.04
CA LEU A 83 -0.28 -8.55 -8.91
C LEU A 83 0.04 -10.00 -8.60
N VAL A 84 1.25 -10.44 -8.94
CA VAL A 84 1.79 -11.77 -8.64
C VAL A 84 3.15 -11.61 -7.97
N PRO A 85 3.69 -12.63 -7.29
CA PRO A 85 4.99 -12.53 -6.63
C PRO A 85 6.08 -12.01 -7.57
N GLY A 86 6.84 -11.02 -7.12
CA GLY A 86 7.88 -10.36 -7.91
C GLY A 86 7.44 -9.13 -8.68
N THR A 87 6.14 -8.82 -8.72
CA THR A 87 5.63 -7.61 -9.38
C THR A 87 5.98 -6.38 -8.56
N SER A 88 6.54 -5.36 -9.20
CA SER A 88 6.74 -4.05 -8.62
C SER A 88 5.85 -3.05 -9.33
N ILE A 89 5.21 -2.17 -8.56
CA ILE A 89 4.41 -1.07 -9.10
C ILE A 89 4.68 0.21 -8.34
N ASP A 90 4.34 1.34 -8.94
CA ASP A 90 4.29 2.63 -8.26
C ASP A 90 2.87 3.17 -8.21
N ILE A 91 2.64 4.07 -7.26
CA ILE A 91 1.43 4.87 -7.18
C ILE A 91 1.89 6.32 -6.99
N PRO A 92 1.98 7.10 -8.08
CA PRO A 92 2.34 8.52 -7.97
C PRO A 92 1.29 9.32 -7.21
N VAL A 93 1.71 10.44 -6.63
CA VAL A 93 0.80 11.36 -5.95
C VAL A 93 -0.36 11.74 -6.87
N GLY A 94 -1.57 11.77 -6.33
CA GLY A 94 -2.76 12.15 -7.09
C GLY A 94 -3.33 11.08 -8.00
N THR A 95 -2.75 9.87 -8.00
CA THR A 95 -3.27 8.74 -8.76
C THR A 95 -4.35 8.03 -7.95
N ALA A 96 -5.55 7.89 -8.53
CA ALA A 96 -6.59 7.05 -7.94
C ALA A 96 -6.22 5.59 -8.14
N PHE A 97 -6.49 4.76 -7.14
CA PHE A 97 -6.20 3.34 -7.25
C PHE A 97 -7.15 2.51 -6.40
N GLN A 98 -7.37 1.29 -6.86
CA GLN A 98 -8.15 0.28 -6.13
C GLN A 98 -7.52 -1.07 -6.39
N TYR A 99 -7.44 -1.90 -5.38
CA TYR A 99 -6.87 -3.23 -5.53
C TYR A 99 -7.73 -4.29 -4.86
N ARG A 100 -7.57 -5.52 -5.31
CA ARG A 100 -8.32 -6.65 -4.83
C ARG A 100 -7.53 -7.94 -4.90
N ASN A 101 -7.88 -8.87 -4.05
CA ASN A 101 -7.38 -10.23 -4.07
C ASN A 101 -8.41 -11.11 -4.80
N VAL A 102 -7.99 -11.74 -5.90
CA VAL A 102 -8.87 -12.58 -6.73
C VAL A 102 -8.67 -14.07 -6.49
N SER A 103 -7.97 -14.43 -5.40
CA SER A 103 -7.59 -15.81 -5.12
C SER A 103 -8.08 -16.30 -3.76
N ASP A 104 -7.89 -17.61 -3.51
CA ASP A 104 -8.21 -18.26 -2.24
C ASP A 104 -7.09 -18.12 -1.19
N ALA A 105 -5.96 -17.54 -1.57
CA ALA A 105 -4.82 -17.30 -0.67
C ALA A 105 -4.71 -15.81 -0.34
N GLU A 106 -3.95 -15.46 0.70
CA GLU A 106 -3.68 -14.07 1.03
C GLU A 106 -2.79 -13.41 -0.01
N LEU A 107 -3.09 -12.16 -0.35
CA LEU A 107 -2.22 -11.30 -1.16
C LEU A 107 -1.35 -10.49 -0.19
N LYS A 108 -0.03 -10.58 -0.35
CA LYS A 108 0.92 -9.88 0.54
C LYS A 108 1.91 -9.07 -0.28
N PHE A 109 2.15 -7.84 0.16
CA PHE A 109 3.11 -6.96 -0.50
C PHE A 109 3.77 -6.01 0.48
N ILE A 110 4.99 -5.59 0.13
CA ILE A 110 5.69 -4.51 0.81
C ILE A 110 5.28 -3.20 0.14
N CYS A 111 4.99 -2.20 0.96
CA CYS A 111 4.69 -0.85 0.51
C CYS A 111 5.66 0.13 1.14
N ILE A 112 6.26 0.98 0.33
CA ILE A 112 7.12 2.07 0.77
C ILE A 112 6.41 3.38 0.45
N ALA A 113 6.09 4.15 1.50
CA ALA A 113 5.47 5.46 1.37
C ALA A 113 6.53 6.57 1.43
N MET A 114 6.42 7.55 0.54
CA MET A 114 7.36 8.65 0.42
C MET A 114 6.59 9.96 0.16
N PRO A 115 6.67 10.95 1.05
CA PRO A 115 7.25 10.96 2.39
C PRO A 115 6.57 9.99 3.35
N PRO A 116 6.98 9.94 4.62
CA PRO A 116 6.34 9.08 5.60
C PRO A 116 4.84 9.36 5.70
N TRP A 117 4.06 8.31 5.91
CA TRP A 117 2.61 8.41 6.00
C TRP A 117 2.20 9.38 7.11
N PRO A 118 1.47 10.47 6.79
CA PRO A 118 1.17 11.51 7.78
C PRO A 118 -0.08 11.24 8.61
N GLY A 119 -0.92 10.33 8.17
CA GLY A 119 -2.18 10.00 8.83
C GLY A 119 -3.31 9.79 7.83
N ASP A 120 -4.49 9.41 8.32
CA ASP A 120 -5.61 8.97 7.47
C ASP A 120 -6.20 10.09 6.61
N SER A 121 -6.01 11.37 7.00
CA SER A 121 -6.43 12.51 6.17
C SER A 121 -5.70 12.60 4.82
N GLU A 122 -4.61 11.88 4.66
CA GLU A 122 -3.84 11.80 3.42
C GLU A 122 -4.63 11.13 2.29
N ALA A 123 -5.49 10.17 2.61
CA ALA A 123 -6.25 9.42 1.66
C ALA A 123 -7.69 9.92 1.57
N THR A 124 -8.18 10.10 0.36
CA THR A 124 -9.58 10.43 0.08
C THR A 124 -10.22 9.27 -0.67
N TYR A 125 -11.41 8.85 -0.25
CA TYR A 125 -12.15 7.83 -0.98
C TYR A 125 -12.69 8.41 -2.28
N VAL A 126 -12.56 7.62 -3.35
CA VAL A 126 -13.06 7.96 -4.68
C VAL A 126 -13.85 6.79 -5.23
N LYS A 127 -14.57 7.03 -6.33
CA LYS A 127 -15.24 5.96 -7.04
C LYS A 127 -14.19 5.13 -7.78
N GLY A 128 -14.13 3.84 -7.48
CA GLY A 128 -13.30 2.89 -8.20
C GLY A 128 -14.06 2.20 -9.31
N ILE A 129 -13.49 1.09 -9.79
CA ILE A 129 -14.08 0.27 -10.85
C ILE A 129 -14.70 -1.03 -10.33
N TRP A 130 -14.44 -1.39 -9.09
CA TRP A 130 -14.99 -2.58 -8.45
C TRP A 130 -15.80 -2.20 -7.22
N GLN A 131 -16.82 -3.00 -6.92
CA GLN A 131 -17.60 -2.83 -5.71
C GLN A 131 -16.77 -3.32 -4.51
N PRO A 132 -16.47 -2.46 -3.52
CA PRO A 132 -15.75 -2.90 -2.32
C PRO A 132 -16.53 -3.95 -1.52
N THR A 133 -15.79 -4.87 -0.89
CA THR A 133 -16.37 -5.90 -0.01
C THR A 133 -16.23 -5.54 1.47
N ILE A 134 -15.60 -4.42 1.75
CA ILE A 134 -15.33 -3.98 3.11
C ILE A 134 -15.96 -2.63 3.38
#